data_3f597e8c4a7b086c71a4bdfcac1b6bcc
#
_entry.id   3f597e8c4a7b086c71a4bdfcac1b6bcc
#
_cell.length_a   1.000
_cell.length_b   1.000
_cell.length_c   1.000
_cell.angle_alpha   90.00
_cell.angle_beta   90.00
_cell.angle_gamma   90.00
#
_symmetry.space_group_name_H-M   'P 1'
#
loop_
_entity.id
_entity.type
_entity.pdbx_description
1 polymer ?
#
loop_
_entity_poly.entity_id
_entity_poly.type
_entity_poly.pdbx_seq_one_letter_code
_entity_poly.pdbx_strand_id
1 'polypeptide(L)'
;GRTMEAKRGEGMIFINCMEKLTMNAPKDTLRVRIKAALDAGIDGVTLAAGLHLGSFALIEDHPRFREAKLGIIVSSLRALQLFLKKSSRTNRLPDYVVIEGPLAGGHLGFGMDWSQYNLAAIVSEIREWLATEKLDIPLIPAGGIFTGSDAVAFLETGAAAVQVATRFTVSKECGLPDDVQQEYFKAGEIDIEVNTISPTGYPMRMLKNSPGIGDGIRPNCEAYGYLLDANGKCSYVTAY
;
A
#
# COMPACT_ATOMS: atom_id res chain seq x y z
N GLY A 1 -1.20 12.44 -15.76
CA GLY A 1 -2.24 12.12 -16.70
C GLY A 1 -3.62 12.53 -16.18
N ARG A 2 -4.68 11.92 -16.68
CA ARG A 2 -6.10 12.28 -16.41
C ARG A 2 -6.44 12.56 -14.94
N THR A 3 -5.90 11.80 -14.00
CA THR A 3 -6.11 12.02 -12.55
C THR A 3 -5.60 13.39 -12.12
N MET A 4 -4.42 13.80 -12.56
CA MET A 4 -3.85 15.11 -12.22
C MET A 4 -4.60 16.25 -12.91
N GLU A 5 -5.08 16.04 -14.13
CA GLU A 5 -5.95 17.00 -14.84
C GLU A 5 -7.31 17.19 -14.17
N ALA A 6 -7.83 16.11 -13.56
CA ALA A 6 -9.10 16.12 -12.83
C ALA A 6 -8.98 16.65 -11.39
N LYS A 7 -7.76 16.82 -10.87
CA LYS A 7 -7.52 17.30 -9.51
C LYS A 7 -8.21 18.65 -9.28
N ARG A 8 -8.96 18.74 -8.19
CA ARG A 8 -9.58 19.97 -7.70
C ARG A 8 -9.11 20.22 -6.27
N GLY A 9 -8.72 21.44 -5.99
CA GLY A 9 -8.21 21.81 -4.67
C GLY A 9 -6.73 21.49 -4.45
N GLU A 10 -6.29 21.72 -3.22
CA GLU A 10 -4.85 21.70 -2.83
C GLU A 10 -4.35 20.35 -2.31
N GLY A 11 -5.24 19.37 -2.11
CA GLY A 11 -4.87 18.04 -1.63
C GLY A 11 -3.85 17.35 -2.53
N MET A 12 -2.90 16.63 -1.96
CA MET A 12 -1.92 15.86 -2.71
C MET A 12 -2.49 14.54 -3.20
N ILE A 13 -2.07 14.12 -4.40
CA ILE A 13 -2.43 12.83 -5.00
C ILE A 13 -1.19 11.94 -5.04
N PHE A 14 -1.30 10.75 -4.43
CA PHE A 14 -0.25 9.75 -4.40
C PHE A 14 -0.65 8.51 -5.18
N ILE A 15 0.31 7.89 -5.84
CA ILE A 15 0.13 6.53 -6.38
C ILE A 15 0.72 5.53 -5.39
N ASN A 16 -0.04 4.45 -5.12
CA ASN A 16 0.46 3.31 -4.36
C ASN A 16 1.06 2.29 -5.32
N CYS A 17 2.36 2.00 -5.17
CA CYS A 17 3.10 1.07 -6.01
C CYS A 17 3.53 -0.16 -5.22
N MET A 18 3.09 -1.33 -5.66
CA MET A 18 3.42 -2.62 -5.05
C MET A 18 4.60 -3.28 -5.76
N GLU A 19 5.57 -3.78 -4.97
CA GLU A 19 6.79 -4.41 -5.50
C GLU A 19 6.51 -5.79 -6.10
N LYS A 20 5.65 -6.59 -5.46
CA LYS A 20 5.52 -8.03 -5.74
C LYS A 20 4.34 -8.45 -6.61
N LEU A 21 3.60 -7.53 -7.18
CA LEU A 21 2.44 -7.87 -8.01
C LEU A 21 2.75 -8.11 -9.49
N THR A 22 4.01 -8.12 -9.88
CA THR A 22 4.41 -8.41 -11.25
C THR A 22 5.29 -9.65 -11.29
N MET A 23 4.79 -10.69 -11.94
CA MET A 23 5.52 -11.96 -12.07
C MET A 23 6.68 -11.87 -13.08
N ASN A 24 6.58 -10.97 -14.08
CA ASN A 24 7.60 -10.75 -15.10
C ASN A 24 8.36 -9.44 -14.87
N ALA A 25 9.69 -9.52 -14.75
CA ALA A 25 10.58 -8.37 -14.59
C ALA A 25 10.06 -7.33 -13.58
N PRO A 26 9.83 -7.70 -12.30
CA PRO A 26 9.12 -6.85 -11.34
C PRO A 26 9.80 -5.49 -11.13
N LYS A 27 11.12 -5.44 -11.20
CA LYS A 27 11.88 -4.20 -11.05
C LYS A 27 11.68 -3.24 -12.22
N ASP A 28 11.70 -3.75 -13.45
CA ASP A 28 11.51 -2.93 -14.65
C ASP A 28 10.08 -2.41 -14.73
N THR A 29 9.11 -3.25 -14.41
CA THR A 29 7.70 -2.84 -14.36
C THR A 29 7.47 -1.78 -13.29
N LEU A 30 8.02 -1.96 -12.10
CA LEU A 30 7.93 -0.97 -11.01
C LEU A 30 8.58 0.35 -11.42
N ARG A 31 9.78 0.30 -12.02
CA ARG A 31 10.49 1.48 -12.52
C ARG A 31 9.67 2.25 -13.55
N VAL A 32 9.12 1.56 -14.55
CA VAL A 32 8.29 2.19 -15.59
C VAL A 32 7.04 2.83 -14.99
N ARG A 33 6.36 2.15 -14.09
CA ARG A 33 5.15 2.68 -13.42
C ARG A 33 5.45 3.94 -12.62
N ILE A 34 6.51 3.92 -11.81
CA ILE A 34 6.86 5.09 -10.99
C ILE A 34 7.28 6.26 -11.89
N LYS A 35 8.14 6.02 -12.89
CA LYS A 35 8.58 7.09 -13.81
C LYS A 35 7.40 7.69 -14.57
N ALA A 36 6.50 6.88 -15.11
CA ALA A 36 5.31 7.36 -15.79
C ALA A 36 4.38 8.18 -14.87
N ALA A 37 4.27 7.82 -13.60
CA ALA A 37 3.53 8.60 -12.63
C ALA A 37 4.20 9.95 -12.33
N LEU A 38 5.53 9.95 -12.18
CA LEU A 38 6.31 11.17 -11.98
C LEU A 38 6.22 12.10 -13.20
N ASP A 39 6.33 11.55 -14.42
CA ASP A 39 6.15 12.31 -15.68
C ASP A 39 4.75 12.91 -15.78
N ALA A 40 3.74 12.20 -15.27
CA ALA A 40 2.35 12.70 -15.21
C ALA A 40 2.11 13.78 -14.15
N GLY A 41 3.14 14.17 -13.39
CA GLY A 41 3.03 15.24 -12.39
C GLY A 41 2.45 14.82 -11.06
N ILE A 42 2.42 13.51 -10.71
CA ILE A 42 1.91 13.05 -9.40
C ILE A 42 2.63 13.73 -8.24
N ASP A 43 1.94 14.03 -7.15
CA ASP A 43 2.52 14.70 -5.99
C ASP A 43 3.46 13.75 -5.21
N GLY A 44 3.17 12.45 -5.21
CA GLY A 44 4.02 11.49 -4.54
C GLY A 44 3.74 10.04 -4.87
N VAL A 45 4.57 9.16 -4.32
CA VAL A 45 4.51 7.71 -4.47
C VAL A 45 4.62 7.04 -3.12
N THR A 46 3.70 6.13 -2.81
CA THR A 46 3.78 5.23 -1.66
C THR A 46 4.23 3.85 -2.13
N LEU A 47 5.32 3.34 -1.59
CA LEU A 47 5.84 2.01 -1.91
C LEU A 47 5.28 0.98 -0.92
N ALA A 48 4.53 0.00 -1.44
CA ALA A 48 3.78 -0.98 -0.66
C ALA A 48 4.04 -2.42 -1.09
N ALA A 49 3.58 -3.39 -0.31
CA ALA A 49 3.65 -4.82 -0.57
C ALA A 49 5.06 -5.30 -0.95
N GLY A 50 6.00 -5.04 -0.07
CA GLY A 50 7.41 -5.42 -0.18
C GLY A 50 8.29 -4.51 0.68
N LEU A 51 9.55 -4.91 0.89
CA LEU A 51 10.51 -4.08 1.64
C LEU A 51 11.12 -2.95 0.81
N HIS A 52 10.92 -2.95 -0.50
CA HIS A 52 11.38 -1.90 -1.45
C HIS A 52 12.85 -1.48 -1.29
N LEU A 53 13.71 -2.42 -0.88
CA LEU A 53 15.10 -2.16 -0.49
C LEU A 53 15.97 -1.47 -1.58
N GLY A 54 15.55 -1.50 -2.83
CA GLY A 54 16.25 -0.87 -3.95
C GLY A 54 15.38 0.06 -4.80
N SER A 55 14.12 0.32 -4.38
CA SER A 55 13.16 1.01 -5.26
C SER A 55 13.50 2.47 -5.50
N PHE A 56 14.12 3.16 -4.54
CA PHE A 56 14.60 4.53 -4.75
C PHE A 56 15.67 4.62 -5.84
N ALA A 57 16.60 3.63 -5.90
CA ALA A 57 17.62 3.59 -6.92
C ALA A 57 17.06 3.37 -8.34
N LEU A 58 15.85 2.79 -8.48
CA LEU A 58 15.22 2.60 -9.79
C LEU A 58 14.81 3.92 -10.46
N ILE A 59 14.68 4.98 -9.69
CA ILE A 59 14.16 6.28 -10.14
C ILE A 59 15.09 7.44 -9.78
N GLU A 60 16.30 7.16 -9.30
CA GLU A 60 17.27 8.16 -8.87
C GLU A 60 17.67 9.13 -10.01
N ASP A 61 17.64 8.65 -11.24
CA ASP A 61 17.91 9.41 -12.46
C ASP A 61 16.73 10.30 -12.92
N HIS A 62 15.57 10.20 -12.27
CA HIS A 62 14.40 10.98 -12.69
C HIS A 62 14.48 12.44 -12.21
N PRO A 63 14.18 13.46 -13.06
CA PRO A 63 14.27 14.88 -12.67
C PRO A 63 13.50 15.23 -11.41
N ARG A 64 12.30 14.61 -11.23
CA ARG A 64 11.46 14.84 -10.07
C ARG A 64 11.78 13.95 -8.87
N PHE A 65 12.87 13.19 -8.89
CA PHE A 65 13.25 12.30 -7.79
C PHE A 65 13.39 13.03 -6.45
N ARG A 66 13.86 14.27 -6.44
CA ARG A 66 14.03 15.08 -5.22
C ARG A 66 12.80 15.91 -4.84
N GLU A 67 11.92 16.15 -5.81
CA GLU A 67 10.73 16.98 -5.64
C GLU A 67 9.52 16.19 -5.13
N ALA A 68 9.20 15.06 -5.79
CA ALA A 68 8.03 14.26 -5.46
C ALA A 68 8.17 13.61 -4.07
N LYS A 69 7.08 13.51 -3.33
CA LYS A 69 7.04 12.85 -2.03
C LYS A 69 7.14 11.34 -2.18
N LEU A 70 8.12 10.73 -1.53
CA LEU A 70 8.31 9.27 -1.55
C LEU A 70 8.11 8.70 -0.16
N GLY A 71 7.09 7.86 -0.01
CA GLY A 71 6.78 7.16 1.23
C GLY A 71 6.92 5.66 1.10
N ILE A 72 7.02 4.98 2.22
CA ILE A 72 7.08 3.52 2.33
C ILE A 72 6.05 3.02 3.33
N ILE A 73 5.63 1.77 3.15
CA ILE A 73 4.82 1.06 4.14
C ILE A 73 5.68 0.01 4.82
N VAL A 74 5.66 0.01 6.15
CA VAL A 74 6.34 -0.99 7.00
C VAL A 74 5.40 -1.48 8.08
N SER A 75 5.62 -2.71 8.56
CA SER A 75 4.84 -3.31 9.64
C SER A 75 5.69 -3.59 10.89
N SER A 76 6.95 -3.14 10.92
CA SER A 76 7.85 -3.29 12.07
C SER A 76 9.03 -2.33 12.01
N LEU A 77 9.62 -2.06 13.16
CA LEU A 77 10.89 -1.33 13.26
C LEU A 77 12.00 -1.98 12.43
N ARG A 78 12.09 -3.31 12.46
CA ARG A 78 13.09 -4.06 11.67
C ARG A 78 12.99 -3.77 10.17
N ALA A 79 11.76 -3.72 9.63
CA ALA A 79 11.53 -3.42 8.22
C ALA A 79 11.99 -1.99 7.88
N LEU A 80 11.69 -1.01 8.74
CA LEU A 80 12.15 0.37 8.57
C LEU A 80 13.67 0.47 8.59
N GLN A 81 14.33 -0.14 9.56
CA GLN A 81 15.80 -0.14 9.67
C GLN A 81 16.47 -0.71 8.43
N LEU A 82 15.95 -1.85 7.91
CA LEU A 82 16.47 -2.47 6.69
C LEU A 82 16.30 -1.55 5.47
N PHE A 83 15.14 -0.89 5.35
CA PHE A 83 14.90 0.07 4.29
C PHE A 83 15.87 1.25 4.37
N LEU A 84 15.97 1.91 5.51
CA LEU A 84 16.83 3.09 5.70
C LEU A 84 18.31 2.78 5.43
N LYS A 85 18.78 1.61 5.89
CA LYS A 85 20.15 1.14 5.60
C LYS A 85 20.40 0.99 4.11
N LYS A 86 19.40 0.60 3.31
CA LYS A 86 19.55 0.42 1.86
C LYS A 86 19.33 1.73 1.10
N SER A 87 18.37 2.53 1.48
CA SER A 87 18.07 3.81 0.84
C SER A 87 19.15 4.86 1.04
N SER A 88 20.00 4.72 2.07
CA SER A 88 21.15 5.60 2.30
C SER A 88 22.08 5.70 1.09
N ARG A 89 22.11 4.68 0.22
CA ARG A 89 22.91 4.67 -1.01
C ARG A 89 22.47 5.72 -2.04
N THR A 90 21.19 6.13 -2.00
CA THR A 90 20.64 7.18 -2.86
C THR A 90 20.71 8.57 -2.20
N ASN A 91 21.29 8.65 -1.01
CA ASN A 91 21.31 9.86 -0.18
C ASN A 91 19.93 10.52 -0.09
N ARG A 92 18.89 9.69 0.11
CA ARG A 92 17.52 10.13 0.29
C ARG A 92 16.80 9.30 1.34
N LEU A 93 16.22 9.98 2.33
CA LEU A 93 15.25 9.41 3.27
C LEU A 93 13.84 9.40 2.65
N PRO A 94 12.93 8.55 3.14
CA PRO A 94 11.52 8.68 2.81
C PRO A 94 10.96 9.98 3.39
N ASP A 95 10.05 10.62 2.67
CA ASP A 95 9.36 11.82 3.14
C ASP A 95 8.33 11.51 4.23
N TYR A 96 7.87 10.28 4.33
CA TYR A 96 6.98 9.76 5.37
C TYR A 96 7.04 8.23 5.41
N VAL A 97 6.60 7.67 6.53
CA VAL A 97 6.46 6.22 6.73
C VAL A 97 5.03 5.89 7.14
N VAL A 98 4.37 5.06 6.37
CA VAL A 98 3.11 4.44 6.77
C VAL A 98 3.43 3.21 7.62
N ILE A 99 2.87 3.15 8.82
CA ILE A 99 3.01 1.99 9.71
C ILE A 99 1.74 1.17 9.62
N GLU A 100 1.83 0.05 8.94
CA GLU A 100 0.70 -0.85 8.75
C GLU A 100 0.57 -1.80 9.94
N GLY A 101 -0.57 -1.72 10.61
CA GLY A 101 -0.90 -2.58 11.75
C GLY A 101 -1.59 -3.89 11.35
N PRO A 102 -1.78 -4.79 12.32
CA PRO A 102 -2.35 -6.13 12.07
C PRO A 102 -3.81 -6.10 11.61
N LEU A 103 -4.53 -4.99 11.79
CA LEU A 103 -5.92 -4.84 11.35
C LEU A 103 -6.04 -4.18 9.97
N ALA A 104 -4.95 -4.00 9.24
CA ALA A 104 -5.00 -3.52 7.86
C ALA A 104 -5.72 -4.51 6.95
N GLY A 105 -6.43 -4.00 5.96
CA GLY A 105 -7.05 -4.80 4.90
C GLY A 105 -6.07 -5.12 3.78
N GLY A 106 -6.32 -6.21 3.05
CA GLY A 106 -5.43 -6.68 1.99
C GLY A 106 -4.23 -7.46 2.53
N HIS A 107 -3.12 -7.44 1.80
CA HIS A 107 -1.90 -8.16 2.18
C HIS A 107 -1.29 -7.60 3.46
N LEU A 108 -0.99 -8.48 4.40
CA LEU A 108 -0.40 -8.12 5.68
C LEU A 108 1.13 -8.25 5.67
N GLY A 109 1.81 -7.33 6.32
CA GLY A 109 3.23 -7.44 6.64
C GLY A 109 3.52 -8.36 7.84
N PHE A 110 2.54 -9.16 8.27
CA PHE A 110 2.59 -10.11 9.39
C PHE A 110 2.37 -11.54 8.88
N GLY A 111 2.76 -12.52 9.70
CA GLY A 111 2.40 -13.92 9.50
C GLY A 111 0.95 -14.21 9.93
N MET A 112 0.60 -15.50 10.01
CA MET A 112 -0.69 -15.95 10.55
C MET A 112 -0.85 -15.67 12.04
N ASP A 113 0.22 -15.27 12.71
CA ASP A 113 0.28 -14.80 14.10
C ASP A 113 -0.05 -13.30 14.25
N TRP A 114 -0.60 -12.67 13.21
CA TRP A 114 -0.91 -11.23 13.13
C TRP A 114 -1.64 -10.69 14.36
N SER A 115 -2.48 -11.50 15.02
CA SER A 115 -3.26 -11.08 16.19
C SER A 115 -2.43 -10.82 17.46
N GLN A 116 -1.16 -11.22 17.47
CA GLN A 116 -0.23 -10.96 18.58
C GLN A 116 0.37 -9.55 18.53
N TYR A 117 0.17 -8.82 17.43
CA TYR A 117 0.75 -7.50 17.23
C TYR A 117 -0.26 -6.40 17.53
N ASN A 118 0.25 -5.22 17.88
CA ASN A 118 -0.56 -4.04 18.18
C ASN A 118 0.02 -2.81 17.47
N LEU A 119 -0.82 -2.09 16.73
CA LEU A 119 -0.39 -0.93 15.94
C LEU A 119 0.21 0.17 16.82
N ALA A 120 -0.40 0.50 17.96
CA ALA A 120 0.11 1.56 18.83
C ALA A 120 1.49 1.23 19.41
N ALA A 121 1.73 -0.04 19.77
CA ALA A 121 3.04 -0.51 20.22
C ALA A 121 4.11 -0.38 19.12
N ILE A 122 3.79 -0.77 17.89
CA ILE A 122 4.72 -0.64 16.73
C ILE A 122 5.03 0.83 16.45
N VAL A 123 4.02 1.70 16.50
CA VAL A 123 4.20 3.15 16.30
C VAL A 123 5.11 3.73 17.38
N SER A 124 4.91 3.37 18.65
CA SER A 124 5.76 3.83 19.76
C SER A 124 7.21 3.39 19.59
N GLU A 125 7.42 2.11 19.30
CA GLU A 125 8.75 1.54 19.06
C GLU A 125 9.50 2.27 17.94
N ILE A 126 8.84 2.49 16.81
CA ILE A 126 9.43 3.19 15.67
C ILE A 126 9.74 4.64 16.01
N ARG A 127 8.81 5.34 16.68
CA ARG A 127 9.00 6.73 17.06
C ARG A 127 10.18 6.91 18.03
N GLU A 128 10.28 6.07 19.04
CA GLU A 128 11.37 6.09 20.03
C GLU A 128 12.72 5.84 19.35
N TRP A 129 12.77 4.89 18.42
CA TRP A 129 13.98 4.62 17.67
C TRP A 129 14.36 5.79 16.75
N LEU A 130 13.42 6.38 16.01
CA LEU A 130 13.67 7.56 15.17
C LEU A 130 14.22 8.75 16.01
N ALA A 131 13.66 8.96 17.19
CA ALA A 131 14.15 10.00 18.12
C ALA A 131 15.60 9.73 18.56
N THR A 132 15.94 8.48 18.87
CA THR A 132 17.31 8.07 19.21
C THR A 132 18.29 8.31 18.08
N GLU A 133 17.88 7.99 16.83
CA GLU A 133 18.69 8.20 15.63
C GLU A 133 18.67 9.66 15.14
N LYS A 134 17.91 10.54 15.79
CA LYS A 134 17.70 11.94 15.40
C LYS A 134 17.17 12.09 13.97
N LEU A 135 16.27 11.20 13.59
CA LEU A 135 15.60 11.21 12.30
C LEU A 135 14.19 11.80 12.46
N ASP A 136 13.93 12.86 11.72
CA ASP A 136 12.60 13.50 11.68
C ASP A 136 11.86 13.03 10.43
N ILE A 137 11.17 11.88 10.55
CA ILE A 137 10.38 11.27 9.48
C ILE A 137 8.93 11.17 9.96
N PRO A 138 7.98 11.83 9.30
CA PRO A 138 6.55 11.75 9.62
C PRO A 138 6.03 10.32 9.62
N LEU A 139 5.32 9.92 10.68
CA LEU A 139 4.70 8.60 10.82
C LEU A 139 3.20 8.69 10.57
N ILE A 140 2.68 7.73 9.80
CA ILE A 140 1.28 7.63 9.40
C ILE A 140 0.76 6.23 9.78
N PRO A 141 0.17 6.02 10.97
CA PRO A 141 -0.47 4.76 11.34
C PRO A 141 -1.61 4.38 10.40
N ALA A 142 -1.72 3.08 10.09
CA ALA A 142 -2.72 2.49 9.21
C ALA A 142 -3.23 1.14 9.73
N GLY A 143 -4.49 0.83 9.50
CA GLY A 143 -5.12 -0.44 9.88
C GLY A 143 -5.92 -0.38 11.17
N GLY A 144 -7.23 -0.63 11.05
CA GLY A 144 -8.19 -0.56 12.15
C GLY A 144 -8.61 0.86 12.52
N ILE A 145 -8.20 1.87 11.80
CA ILE A 145 -8.61 3.27 12.01
C ILE A 145 -9.84 3.54 11.15
N PHE A 146 -10.98 3.78 11.77
CA PHE A 146 -12.26 3.97 11.07
C PHE A 146 -12.98 5.25 11.49
N THR A 147 -12.90 5.65 12.74
CA THR A 147 -13.56 6.83 13.31
C THR A 147 -12.58 7.97 13.55
N GLY A 148 -13.13 9.18 13.75
CA GLY A 148 -12.32 10.33 14.18
C GLY A 148 -11.64 10.10 15.54
N SER A 149 -12.30 9.39 16.46
CA SER A 149 -11.72 9.02 17.76
C SER A 149 -10.49 8.13 17.61
N ASP A 150 -10.54 7.14 16.70
CA ASP A 150 -9.38 6.29 16.42
C ASP A 150 -8.21 7.13 15.88
N ALA A 151 -8.51 8.10 15.00
CA ALA A 151 -7.51 9.00 14.44
C ALA A 151 -6.86 9.89 15.51
N VAL A 152 -7.68 10.51 16.37
CA VAL A 152 -7.22 11.40 17.43
C VAL A 152 -6.25 10.70 18.37
N ALA A 153 -6.54 9.44 18.75
CA ALA A 153 -5.68 8.65 19.63
C ALA A 153 -4.23 8.54 19.09
N PHE A 154 -4.07 8.39 17.77
CA PHE A 154 -2.74 8.37 17.16
C PHE A 154 -2.12 9.76 16.98
N LEU A 155 -2.90 10.77 16.62
CA LEU A 155 -2.41 12.14 16.48
C LEU A 155 -1.90 12.71 17.80
N GLU A 156 -2.58 12.44 18.92
CA GLU A 156 -2.15 12.82 20.26
C GLU A 156 -0.83 12.16 20.69
N THR A 157 -0.50 10.98 20.13
CA THR A 157 0.79 10.33 20.36
C THR A 157 1.90 10.83 19.42
N GLY A 158 1.63 11.85 18.59
CA GLY A 158 2.63 12.49 17.72
C GLY A 158 2.69 11.89 16.29
N ALA A 159 1.71 11.11 15.87
CA ALA A 159 1.58 10.75 14.45
C ALA A 159 1.28 12.01 13.61
N ALA A 160 1.89 12.12 12.45
CA ALA A 160 1.70 13.27 11.56
C ALA A 160 0.35 13.24 10.84
N ALA A 161 -0.18 12.04 10.59
CA ALA A 161 -1.47 11.78 9.95
C ALA A 161 -1.89 10.35 10.27
N VAL A 162 -3.06 9.92 9.78
CA VAL A 162 -3.51 8.53 9.79
C VAL A 162 -3.94 8.11 8.38
N GLN A 163 -3.79 6.82 8.06
CA GLN A 163 -4.29 6.25 6.81
C GLN A 163 -5.59 5.49 7.07
N VAL A 164 -6.63 5.82 6.31
CA VAL A 164 -7.97 5.25 6.41
C VAL A 164 -8.37 4.72 5.04
N ALA A 165 -8.94 3.52 4.98
CA ALA A 165 -9.35 2.89 3.72
C ALA A 165 -10.85 2.51 3.72
N THR A 166 -11.29 1.58 4.57
CA THR A 166 -12.64 1.02 4.55
C THR A 166 -13.73 2.08 4.67
N ARG A 167 -13.49 3.17 5.42
CA ARG A 167 -14.44 4.27 5.53
C ARG A 167 -14.79 4.89 4.18
N PHE A 168 -13.82 4.94 3.27
CA PHE A 168 -14.01 5.51 1.93
C PHE A 168 -14.56 4.49 0.93
N THR A 169 -14.34 3.19 1.13
CA THR A 169 -14.92 2.15 0.26
C THR A 169 -16.44 2.05 0.38
N VAL A 170 -16.99 2.50 1.50
CA VAL A 170 -18.45 2.52 1.75
C VAL A 170 -19.05 3.92 1.57
N SER A 171 -18.31 4.87 1.00
CA SER A 171 -18.84 6.20 0.69
C SER A 171 -19.59 6.18 -0.65
N LYS A 172 -20.51 7.14 -0.83
CA LYS A 172 -21.29 7.31 -2.06
C LYS A 172 -20.40 7.59 -3.29
N GLU A 173 -19.26 8.23 -3.09
CA GLU A 173 -18.31 8.61 -4.13
C GLU A 173 -17.35 7.49 -4.51
N CYS A 174 -17.37 6.38 -3.78
CA CYS A 174 -16.53 5.23 -4.09
C CYS A 174 -16.94 4.62 -5.44
N GLY A 175 -15.95 4.33 -6.27
CA GLY A 175 -16.17 3.72 -7.59
C GLY A 175 -16.35 2.20 -7.57
N LEU A 176 -16.56 1.59 -6.40
CA LEU A 176 -16.93 0.17 -6.33
C LEU A 176 -18.34 -0.05 -6.84
N PRO A 177 -18.64 -1.17 -7.54
CA PRO A 177 -20.00 -1.55 -7.88
C PRO A 177 -20.89 -1.65 -6.64
N ASP A 178 -22.18 -1.32 -6.79
CA ASP A 178 -23.14 -1.26 -5.68
C ASP A 178 -23.26 -2.62 -4.95
N ASP A 179 -23.27 -3.73 -5.67
CA ASP A 179 -23.31 -5.08 -5.11
C ASP A 179 -22.09 -5.37 -4.22
N VAL A 180 -20.91 -4.90 -4.64
CA VAL A 180 -19.68 -5.01 -3.84
C VAL A 180 -19.75 -4.14 -2.59
N GLN A 181 -20.24 -2.91 -2.69
CA GLN A 181 -20.44 -2.03 -1.52
C GLN A 181 -21.44 -2.64 -0.52
N GLN A 182 -22.51 -3.29 -1.02
CA GLN A 182 -23.48 -3.96 -0.16
C GLN A 182 -22.88 -5.09 0.68
N GLU A 183 -21.86 -5.79 0.18
CA GLU A 183 -21.16 -6.80 1.00
C GLU A 183 -20.44 -6.17 2.19
N TYR A 184 -19.86 -4.96 2.04
CA TYR A 184 -19.28 -4.23 3.18
C TYR A 184 -20.34 -3.78 4.19
N PHE A 185 -21.53 -3.36 3.74
CA PHE A 185 -22.62 -2.94 4.66
C PHE A 185 -23.24 -4.10 5.44
N LYS A 186 -23.28 -5.29 4.85
CA LYS A 186 -23.81 -6.49 5.49
C LYS A 186 -22.81 -7.17 6.43
N ALA A 187 -21.50 -6.98 6.18
CA ALA A 187 -20.46 -7.69 6.88
C ALA A 187 -20.36 -7.30 8.36
N GLY A 188 -20.30 -8.30 9.22
CA GLY A 188 -19.88 -8.18 10.59
C GLY A 188 -18.44 -8.65 10.79
N GLU A 189 -17.97 -8.60 12.02
CA GLU A 189 -16.60 -9.03 12.37
C GLU A 189 -16.33 -10.51 12.00
N ILE A 190 -17.35 -11.36 12.15
CA ILE A 190 -17.25 -12.78 11.81
C ILE A 190 -17.04 -13.05 10.33
N ASP A 191 -17.38 -12.09 9.46
CA ASP A 191 -17.27 -12.20 8.02
C ASP A 191 -15.87 -11.78 7.51
N ILE A 192 -15.00 -11.37 8.43
CA ILE A 192 -13.62 -11.02 8.11
C ILE A 192 -12.70 -12.19 8.44
N GLU A 193 -11.78 -12.50 7.54
CA GLU A 193 -10.78 -13.52 7.76
C GLU A 193 -9.38 -13.06 7.31
N VAL A 194 -8.36 -13.70 7.86
CA VAL A 194 -7.00 -13.66 7.34
C VAL A 194 -6.67 -15.05 6.79
N ASN A 195 -6.30 -15.11 5.53
CA ASN A 195 -5.99 -16.36 4.84
C ASN A 195 -4.73 -16.22 3.96
N THR A 196 -4.30 -17.31 3.32
CA THR A 196 -3.10 -17.37 2.47
C THR A 196 -3.42 -17.71 1.02
N ILE A 197 -4.63 -17.41 0.56
CA ILE A 197 -5.06 -17.71 -0.83
C ILE A 197 -4.39 -16.81 -1.88
N SER A 198 -3.77 -15.71 -1.45
CA SER A 198 -3.09 -14.82 -2.38
C SER A 198 -1.90 -15.51 -3.05
N PRO A 199 -1.77 -15.44 -4.38
CA PRO A 199 -0.63 -16.01 -5.09
C PRO A 199 0.71 -15.34 -4.74
N THR A 200 0.68 -14.22 -4.03
CA THR A 200 1.89 -13.54 -3.53
C THR A 200 2.54 -14.27 -2.36
N GLY A 201 1.83 -15.21 -1.72
CA GLY A 201 2.28 -15.95 -0.52
C GLY A 201 2.21 -15.15 0.78
N TYR A 202 1.68 -13.92 0.75
CA TYR A 202 1.43 -13.14 1.97
C TYR A 202 0.04 -13.44 2.52
N PRO A 203 -0.13 -13.50 3.85
CA PRO A 203 -1.45 -13.47 4.47
C PRO A 203 -2.22 -12.23 4.03
N MET A 204 -3.52 -12.40 3.82
CA MET A 204 -4.40 -11.35 3.36
C MET A 204 -5.67 -11.28 4.20
N ARG A 205 -6.00 -10.08 4.70
CA ARG A 205 -7.26 -9.80 5.39
C ARG A 205 -8.32 -9.38 4.39
N MET A 206 -9.46 -10.06 4.43
CA MET A 206 -10.53 -9.84 3.47
C MET A 206 -11.89 -10.24 4.01
N LEU A 207 -12.96 -9.86 3.30
CA LEU A 207 -14.30 -10.42 3.52
C LEU A 207 -14.35 -11.86 2.99
N LYS A 208 -14.90 -12.80 3.76
CA LYS A 208 -15.08 -14.20 3.38
C LYS A 208 -15.90 -14.35 2.09
N ASN A 209 -16.94 -13.52 1.95
CA ASN A 209 -17.84 -13.52 0.80
C ASN A 209 -17.42 -12.46 -0.26
N SER A 210 -16.14 -12.12 -0.32
CA SER A 210 -15.67 -11.15 -1.32
C SER A 210 -16.00 -11.63 -2.72
N PRO A 211 -16.67 -10.82 -3.56
CA PRO A 211 -16.90 -11.17 -4.96
C PRO A 211 -15.59 -11.26 -5.77
N GLY A 212 -14.47 -10.85 -5.16
CA GLY A 212 -13.13 -11.05 -5.70
C GLY A 212 -12.57 -12.46 -5.53
N ILE A 213 -13.34 -13.43 -4.99
CA ILE A 213 -12.92 -14.81 -4.77
C ILE A 213 -13.92 -15.75 -5.45
N GLY A 214 -13.45 -16.86 -5.99
CA GLY A 214 -14.26 -17.96 -6.50
C GLY A 214 -14.09 -18.25 -7.99
N ASP A 215 -14.73 -19.32 -8.45
CA ASP A 215 -14.57 -19.86 -9.79
C ASP A 215 -15.15 -19.00 -10.91
N GLY A 216 -15.98 -18.03 -10.56
CA GLY A 216 -16.61 -17.08 -11.50
C GLY A 216 -15.74 -15.90 -11.90
N ILE A 217 -14.57 -15.72 -11.26
CA ILE A 217 -13.71 -14.58 -11.53
C ILE A 217 -12.90 -14.84 -12.79
N ARG A 218 -13.06 -13.95 -13.74
CA ARG A 218 -12.12 -13.88 -14.86
C ARG A 218 -10.92 -13.07 -14.43
N PRO A 219 -9.70 -13.65 -14.41
CA PRO A 219 -8.51 -12.90 -14.01
C PRO A 219 -8.36 -11.66 -14.88
N ASN A 220 -8.28 -10.50 -14.26
CA ASN A 220 -7.84 -9.30 -14.95
C ASN A 220 -6.31 -9.33 -15.02
N CYS A 221 -5.78 -9.74 -16.18
CA CYS A 221 -4.35 -9.92 -16.38
C CYS A 221 -3.54 -8.63 -16.25
N GLU A 222 -4.15 -7.46 -16.32
CA GLU A 222 -3.48 -6.20 -16.07
C GLU A 222 -2.88 -6.15 -14.67
N ALA A 223 -3.55 -6.76 -13.69
CA ALA A 223 -3.07 -6.82 -12.32
C ALA A 223 -1.75 -7.62 -12.18
N TYR A 224 -1.52 -8.56 -13.09
CA TYR A 224 -0.32 -9.41 -13.11
C TYR A 224 0.75 -8.97 -14.12
N GLY A 225 0.52 -7.87 -14.83
CA GLY A 225 1.44 -7.39 -15.85
C GLY A 225 1.45 -8.22 -17.14
N TYR A 226 0.48 -9.10 -17.34
CA TYR A 226 0.29 -9.80 -18.61
C TYR A 226 -0.52 -8.92 -19.56
N LEU A 227 -0.05 -8.82 -20.79
CA LEU A 227 -0.79 -8.20 -21.88
C LEU A 227 -1.66 -9.28 -22.54
N LEU A 228 -2.88 -8.90 -22.87
CA LEU A 228 -3.71 -9.70 -23.77
C LEU A 228 -3.05 -9.69 -25.16
N ASP A 229 -3.06 -10.85 -25.84
CA ASP A 229 -2.68 -10.93 -27.26
C ASP A 229 -3.69 -10.20 -28.16
N ALA A 230 -3.41 -10.12 -29.45
CA ALA A 230 -4.28 -9.48 -30.44
C ALA A 230 -5.71 -10.09 -30.51
N ASN A 231 -5.89 -11.29 -29.96
CA ASN A 231 -7.17 -12.00 -29.90
C ASN A 231 -7.84 -11.86 -28.51
N GLY A 232 -7.29 -11.04 -27.62
CA GLY A 232 -7.79 -10.88 -26.27
C GLY A 232 -7.50 -12.07 -25.35
N LYS A 233 -6.58 -12.96 -25.70
CA LYS A 233 -6.18 -14.10 -24.86
C LYS A 233 -5.06 -13.71 -23.91
N CYS A 234 -5.20 -14.14 -22.66
CA CYS A 234 -4.19 -13.99 -21.64
C CYS A 234 -3.10 -15.05 -21.79
N SER A 235 -1.86 -14.65 -21.96
CA SER A 235 -0.72 -15.57 -22.06
C SER A 235 -0.51 -16.39 -20.77
N TYR A 236 -0.95 -15.89 -19.63
CA TYR A 236 -0.92 -16.62 -18.35
C TYR A 236 -1.83 -17.86 -18.38
N VAL A 237 -3.09 -17.71 -18.85
CA VAL A 237 -4.04 -18.84 -18.95
C VAL A 237 -3.57 -19.90 -19.96
N THR A 238 -2.71 -19.52 -20.91
CA THR A 238 -2.17 -20.45 -21.91
C THR A 238 -0.91 -21.19 -21.41
N ALA A 239 -0.25 -20.66 -20.37
CA ALA A 239 0.99 -21.23 -19.82
C ALA A 239 0.75 -22.17 -18.62
N TYR A 240 -0.44 -22.14 -18.01
CA TYR A 240 -0.87 -22.92 -16.85
C TYR A 240 -2.26 -23.53 -17.09
#